data_dcaa0671b12492a63a8a02e67b7cc4a1
#
_entry.id   dcaa0671b12492a63a8a02e67b7cc4a1
#
_cell.length_a   1.000
_cell.length_b   1.000
_cell.length_c   1.000
_cell.angle_alpha   90.00
_cell.angle_beta   90.00
_cell.angle_gamma   90.00
#
_symmetry.space_group_name_H-M   'P 1'
#
loop_
_entity.id
_entity.type
_entity.pdbx_description
1 polymer ?
#
loop_
_entity_poly.entity_id
_entity_poly.type
_entity_poly.pdbx_seq_one_letter_code
_entity_poly.pdbx_strand_id
1 'polypeptide(L)'
;MCDDLLDYCAPRDIGLSLPSMRADTFSMNLMERLQRVRKGGLTFAPEAGTQRLRDAINKNLREEDLLQSVRTAFTGGWNGVKLYFMLGLPTETDEDVLGIADLARKVYFAWRECSPNKARGVRITVSTSWFVPKPNTAFQWDAQIPVEEYQRRVDLLRDALKRDKSIT
;
A
#
# COMPACT_ATOMS: atom_id res chain seq x y z
N MET A 1 16.84 -12.09 -11.49
CA MET A 1 15.65 -11.85 -12.37
C MET A 1 15.29 -10.36 -12.47
N CYS A 2 14.95 -9.62 -11.38
CA CYS A 2 14.67 -8.17 -11.51
C CYS A 2 15.91 -7.39 -11.97
N ASP A 3 17.09 -7.74 -11.47
CA ASP A 3 18.34 -7.09 -11.87
C ASP A 3 18.66 -7.30 -13.34
N ASP A 4 18.50 -8.52 -13.85
CA ASP A 4 18.74 -8.86 -15.26
C ASP A 4 17.80 -8.10 -16.19
N LEU A 5 16.51 -7.95 -15.77
CA LEU A 5 15.55 -7.15 -16.52
C LEU A 5 15.92 -5.66 -16.53
N LEU A 6 16.39 -5.13 -15.40
CA LEU A 6 16.83 -3.74 -15.33
C LEU A 6 18.08 -3.50 -16.19
N ASP A 7 19.03 -4.44 -16.21
CA ASP A 7 20.22 -4.37 -17.04
C ASP A 7 19.88 -4.41 -18.54
N TYR A 8 18.81 -5.11 -18.89
CA TYR A 8 18.31 -5.13 -20.27
C TYR A 8 17.54 -3.85 -20.65
N CYS A 9 16.70 -3.35 -19.72
CA CYS A 9 15.78 -2.24 -20.00
C CYS A 9 16.46 -0.85 -19.95
N ALA A 10 17.36 -0.65 -18.97
CA ALA A 10 17.96 0.67 -18.74
C ALA A 10 18.71 1.25 -19.94
N PRO A 11 19.58 0.49 -20.67
CA PRO A 11 20.28 1.02 -21.85
C PRO A 11 19.36 1.32 -23.03
N ARG A 12 18.10 0.87 -22.98
CA ARG A 12 17.13 0.97 -24.08
C ARG A 12 15.99 1.96 -23.77
N ASP A 13 16.10 2.71 -22.66
CA ASP A 13 15.04 3.62 -22.17
C ASP A 13 13.66 2.95 -22.02
N ILE A 14 13.64 1.63 -21.77
CA ILE A 14 12.41 0.88 -21.55
C ILE A 14 12.01 1.00 -20.09
N GLY A 15 10.89 1.67 -19.81
CA GLY A 15 10.32 1.79 -18.47
C GLY A 15 9.84 0.43 -17.92
N LEU A 16 10.40 -0.01 -16.80
CA LEU A 16 9.98 -1.22 -16.12
C LEU A 16 8.89 -0.88 -15.08
N SER A 17 7.70 -1.43 -15.25
CA SER A 17 6.63 -1.38 -14.24
C SER A 17 6.66 -2.67 -13.44
N LEU A 18 6.99 -2.57 -12.16
CA LEU A 18 6.91 -3.72 -11.27
C LEU A 18 5.49 -3.80 -10.67
N PRO A 19 4.90 -5.00 -10.62
CA PRO A 19 3.67 -5.23 -9.88
C PRO A 19 3.89 -4.93 -8.39
N SER A 20 2.82 -4.98 -7.58
CA SER A 20 2.87 -4.71 -6.14
C SER A 20 4.08 -5.40 -5.50
N MET A 21 5.01 -4.59 -5.00
CA MET A 21 6.24 -5.12 -4.39
C MET A 21 5.97 -5.50 -2.93
N ARG A 22 6.60 -6.57 -2.49
CA ARG A 22 6.63 -6.89 -1.07
C ARG A 22 7.49 -5.85 -0.36
N ALA A 23 6.96 -5.27 0.72
CA ALA A 23 7.66 -4.24 1.47
C ALA A 23 8.99 -4.73 2.08
N ASP A 24 9.07 -6.04 2.40
CA ASP A 24 10.26 -6.68 2.97
C ASP A 24 11.44 -6.86 1.97
N THR A 25 11.17 -6.82 0.66
CA THR A 25 12.18 -6.99 -0.39
C THR A 25 12.60 -5.68 -1.08
N PHE A 26 12.12 -4.56 -0.56
CA PHE A 26 12.35 -3.26 -1.15
C PHE A 26 13.72 -2.69 -0.75
N SER A 27 14.71 -2.80 -1.62
CA SER A 27 16.08 -2.32 -1.36
C SER A 27 16.39 -0.99 -2.04
N MET A 28 17.29 -0.18 -1.44
CA MET A 28 17.78 1.08 -2.02
C MET A 28 18.40 0.88 -3.39
N ASN A 29 19.16 -0.20 -3.58
CA ASN A 29 19.82 -0.50 -4.86
C ASN A 29 18.79 -0.72 -5.98
N LEU A 30 17.75 -1.51 -5.73
CA LEU A 30 16.68 -1.72 -6.69
C LEU A 30 15.96 -0.40 -7.04
N MET A 31 15.75 0.45 -6.03
CA MET A 31 15.15 1.77 -6.22
C MET A 31 15.96 2.70 -7.11
N GLU A 32 17.25 2.84 -6.85
CA GLU A 32 18.14 3.69 -7.63
C GLU A 32 18.17 3.26 -9.09
N ARG A 33 18.14 1.97 -9.35
CA ARG A 33 18.12 1.40 -10.69
C ARG A 33 16.80 1.65 -11.41
N LEU A 34 15.66 1.50 -10.73
CA LEU A 34 14.33 1.82 -11.27
C LEU A 34 14.16 3.31 -11.58
N GLN A 35 14.79 4.19 -10.79
CA GLN A 35 14.71 5.64 -11.01
C GLN A 35 15.39 6.10 -12.29
N ARG A 36 16.43 5.39 -12.75
CA ARG A 36 17.22 5.77 -13.92
C ARG A 36 16.41 5.76 -15.21
N VAL A 37 15.40 4.90 -15.30
CA VAL A 37 14.63 4.74 -16.53
C VAL A 37 13.30 5.50 -16.48
N ARG A 38 12.48 5.31 -15.48
CA ARG A 38 11.22 6.07 -15.27
C ARG A 38 10.69 5.85 -13.85
N LYS A 39 10.30 6.94 -13.17
CA LYS A 39 9.60 6.85 -11.88
C LYS A 39 8.21 6.31 -12.10
N GLY A 40 8.02 5.01 -11.91
CA GLY A 40 6.72 4.37 -11.82
C GLY A 40 6.03 4.72 -10.49
N GLY A 41 4.71 4.53 -10.39
CA GLY A 41 3.98 4.59 -9.12
C GLY A 41 4.40 3.43 -8.22
N LEU A 42 4.59 3.69 -6.93
CA LEU A 42 4.84 2.65 -5.95
C LEU A 42 3.52 2.10 -5.41
N THR A 43 3.43 0.80 -5.32
CA THR A 43 2.25 0.11 -4.84
C THR A 43 2.64 -0.87 -3.74
N PHE A 44 2.00 -0.76 -2.59
CA PHE A 44 2.10 -1.70 -1.49
C PHE A 44 0.73 -2.29 -1.18
N ALA A 45 0.70 -3.53 -0.74
CA ALA A 45 -0.53 -4.24 -0.37
C ALA A 45 -0.49 -4.66 1.11
N PRO A 46 -0.79 -3.76 2.05
CA PRO A 46 -0.92 -4.11 3.46
C PRO A 46 -2.07 -5.08 3.72
N GLU A 47 -3.09 -5.07 2.88
CA GLU A 47 -4.32 -5.85 2.91
C GLU A 47 -5.28 -5.45 4.04
N ALA A 48 -4.77 -5.08 5.24
CA ALA A 48 -5.56 -4.70 6.40
C ALA A 48 -4.99 -3.45 7.10
N GLY A 49 -5.86 -2.70 7.77
CA GLY A 49 -5.50 -1.43 8.42
C GLY A 49 -4.68 -1.59 9.70
N THR A 50 -4.93 -2.65 10.46
CA THR A 50 -4.25 -2.89 11.75
C THR A 50 -3.30 -4.07 11.71
N GLN A 51 -2.31 -4.07 12.61
CA GLN A 51 -1.40 -5.23 12.75
C GLN A 51 -2.17 -6.47 13.19
N ARG A 52 -3.12 -6.32 14.13
CA ARG A 52 -3.99 -7.41 14.58
C ARG A 52 -4.64 -8.15 13.40
N LEU A 53 -5.24 -7.40 12.47
CA LEU A 53 -5.94 -8.02 11.34
C LEU A 53 -4.96 -8.58 10.31
N ARG A 54 -3.80 -7.93 10.09
CA ARG A 54 -2.73 -8.50 9.25
C ARG A 54 -2.26 -9.85 9.80
N ASP A 55 -2.08 -9.94 11.10
CA ASP A 55 -1.67 -11.20 11.75
C ASP A 55 -2.77 -12.26 11.63
N ALA A 56 -4.04 -11.88 11.80
CA ALA A 56 -5.19 -12.79 11.68
C ALA A 56 -5.31 -13.40 10.27
N ILE A 57 -4.99 -12.64 9.22
CA ILE A 57 -5.01 -13.13 7.83
C ILE A 57 -3.65 -13.71 7.38
N ASN A 58 -2.72 -13.91 8.31
CA ASN A 58 -1.36 -14.39 8.05
C ASN A 58 -0.62 -13.55 7.00
N LYS A 59 -0.87 -12.23 6.97
CA LYS A 59 -0.10 -11.29 6.17
C LYS A 59 1.18 -10.96 6.91
N ASN A 60 2.25 -11.65 6.58
CA ASN A 60 3.56 -11.46 7.21
C ASN A 60 4.18 -10.12 6.78
N LEU A 61 3.56 -9.03 7.22
CA LEU A 61 4.00 -7.65 6.99
C LEU A 61 3.78 -6.84 8.27
N ARG A 62 4.86 -6.35 8.85
CA ARG A 62 4.81 -5.42 9.98
C ARG A 62 4.60 -3.99 9.50
N GLU A 63 3.95 -3.19 10.33
CA GLU A 63 3.76 -1.77 10.05
C GLU A 63 5.09 -1.04 9.86
N GLU A 64 6.08 -1.37 10.69
CA GLU A 64 7.42 -0.79 10.63
C GLU A 64 8.10 -1.07 9.29
N ASP A 65 7.97 -2.28 8.75
CA ASP A 65 8.57 -2.68 7.47
C ASP A 65 7.96 -1.87 6.31
N LEU A 66 6.63 -1.68 6.34
CA LEU A 66 5.94 -0.82 5.39
C LEU A 66 6.42 0.63 5.50
N LEU A 67 6.44 1.19 6.71
CA LEU A 67 6.87 2.56 6.94
C LEU A 67 8.33 2.78 6.55
N GLN A 68 9.20 1.82 6.81
CA GLN A 68 10.59 1.89 6.38
C GLN A 68 10.71 1.90 4.85
N SER A 69 9.94 1.06 4.17
CA SER A 69 9.92 0.99 2.70
C SER A 69 9.44 2.30 2.08
N VAL A 70 8.37 2.90 2.62
CA VAL A 70 7.88 4.19 2.11
C VAL A 70 8.84 5.34 2.43
N ARG A 71 9.52 5.34 3.60
CA ARG A 71 10.57 6.33 3.91
C ARG A 71 11.70 6.26 2.90
N THR A 72 12.18 5.06 2.62
CA THR A 72 13.19 4.81 1.61
C THR A 72 12.77 5.36 0.25
N ALA A 73 11.52 5.10 -0.16
CA ALA A 73 10.96 5.62 -1.39
C ALA A 73 10.92 7.15 -1.42
N PHE A 74 10.42 7.78 -0.36
CA PHE A 74 10.30 9.24 -0.30
C PHE A 74 11.66 9.94 -0.25
N THR A 75 12.64 9.37 0.44
CA THR A 75 14.04 9.84 0.39
C THR A 75 14.59 9.79 -1.04
N GLY A 76 14.24 8.75 -1.80
CA GLY A 76 14.55 8.63 -3.22
C GLY A 76 13.74 9.57 -4.12
N GLY A 77 12.87 10.43 -3.56
CA GLY A 77 12.13 11.47 -4.31
C GLY A 77 10.85 10.98 -4.99
N TRP A 78 10.29 9.83 -4.59
CA TRP A 78 8.92 9.48 -4.95
C TRP A 78 7.95 10.42 -4.24
N ASN A 79 6.84 10.72 -4.92
CA ASN A 79 5.77 11.55 -4.38
C ASN A 79 4.38 10.94 -4.60
N GLY A 80 4.31 9.67 -4.97
CA GLY A 80 3.07 8.93 -5.13
C GLY A 80 3.21 7.51 -4.61
N VAL A 81 2.28 7.10 -3.75
CA VAL A 81 2.18 5.74 -3.19
C VAL A 81 0.74 5.28 -3.26
N LYS A 82 0.53 4.06 -3.70
CA LYS A 82 -0.77 3.39 -3.67
C LYS A 82 -0.76 2.26 -2.66
N LEU A 83 -1.75 2.25 -1.78
CA LEU A 83 -1.95 1.25 -0.74
C LEU A 83 -3.20 0.44 -1.07
N TYR A 84 -3.07 -0.88 -1.15
CA TYR A 84 -4.19 -1.79 -1.37
C TYR A 84 -4.63 -2.43 -0.07
N PHE A 85 -5.96 -2.45 0.12
CA PHE A 85 -6.62 -3.07 1.27
C PHE A 85 -7.80 -3.91 0.81
N MET A 86 -8.21 -4.84 1.66
CA MET A 86 -9.48 -5.54 1.54
C MET A 86 -10.42 -5.10 2.66
N LEU A 87 -11.71 -4.98 2.36
CA LEU A 87 -12.77 -4.76 3.34
C LEU A 87 -13.66 -6.01 3.41
N GLY A 88 -14.10 -6.34 4.60
CA GLY A 88 -14.90 -7.54 4.86
C GLY A 88 -14.05 -8.78 5.11
N LEU A 89 -12.83 -8.62 5.54
CA LEU A 89 -11.98 -9.73 5.99
C LEU A 89 -12.58 -10.43 7.21
N PRO A 90 -12.39 -11.74 7.38
CA PRO A 90 -12.79 -12.44 8.59
C PRO A 90 -12.24 -11.74 9.85
N THR A 91 -13.08 -11.59 10.86
CA THR A 91 -12.80 -10.89 12.13
C THR A 91 -12.54 -9.38 12.05
N GLU A 92 -12.74 -8.75 10.88
CA GLU A 92 -12.56 -7.30 10.72
C GLU A 92 -13.59 -6.52 11.56
N THR A 93 -13.11 -5.53 12.30
CA THR A 93 -13.90 -4.58 13.09
C THR A 93 -13.85 -3.17 12.48
N ASP A 94 -14.67 -2.25 12.99
CA ASP A 94 -14.64 -0.85 12.54
C ASP A 94 -13.31 -0.19 12.89
N GLU A 95 -12.65 -0.57 13.98
CA GLU A 95 -11.31 -0.11 14.34
C GLU A 95 -10.26 -0.54 13.27
N ASP A 96 -10.42 -1.73 12.70
CA ASP A 96 -9.53 -2.18 11.63
C ASP A 96 -9.73 -1.36 10.35
N VAL A 97 -10.98 -1.01 10.04
CA VAL A 97 -11.30 -0.13 8.90
C VAL A 97 -10.74 1.27 9.12
N LEU A 98 -10.91 1.85 10.30
CA LEU A 98 -10.34 3.15 10.67
C LEU A 98 -8.81 3.11 10.69
N GLY A 99 -8.23 1.97 11.06
CA GLY A 99 -6.79 1.72 10.99
C GLY A 99 -6.19 1.91 9.59
N ILE A 100 -6.99 1.74 8.53
CA ILE A 100 -6.56 2.05 7.15
C ILE A 100 -6.27 3.55 7.02
N ALA A 101 -7.16 4.41 7.55
CA ALA A 101 -6.96 5.85 7.53
C ALA A 101 -5.72 6.27 8.34
N ASP A 102 -5.54 5.67 9.50
CA ASP A 102 -4.39 5.95 10.37
C ASP A 102 -3.07 5.51 9.72
N LEU A 103 -3.04 4.35 9.08
CA LEU A 103 -1.87 3.88 8.35
C LEU A 103 -1.54 4.82 7.17
N ALA A 104 -2.54 5.27 6.43
CA ALA A 104 -2.36 6.24 5.34
C ALA A 104 -1.80 7.59 5.86
N ARG A 105 -2.25 8.06 7.02
CA ARG A 105 -1.70 9.25 7.69
C ARG A 105 -0.26 9.06 8.12
N LYS A 106 0.09 7.88 8.69
CA LYS A 106 1.50 7.55 9.02
C LYS A 106 2.39 7.59 7.79
N VAL A 107 1.91 7.10 6.64
CA VAL A 107 2.63 7.20 5.35
C VAL A 107 2.78 8.67 4.92
N TYR A 108 1.77 9.50 5.11
CA TYR A 108 1.85 10.94 4.85
C TYR A 108 2.89 11.63 5.75
N PHE A 109 2.93 11.30 7.04
CA PHE A 109 3.93 11.85 7.95
C PHE A 109 5.34 11.38 7.61
N ALA A 110 5.52 10.11 7.23
CA ALA A 110 6.80 9.62 6.74
C ALA A 110 7.30 10.41 5.52
N TRP A 111 6.41 10.76 4.58
CA TRP A 111 6.76 11.66 3.48
C TRP A 111 7.18 13.04 3.98
N ARG A 112 6.45 13.62 4.91
CA ARG A 112 6.79 14.94 5.47
C ARG A 112 8.16 14.96 6.15
N GLU A 113 8.56 13.86 6.76
CA GLU A 113 9.88 13.72 7.41
C GLU A 113 10.99 13.56 6.38
N CYS A 114 10.83 12.66 5.41
CA CYS A 114 11.92 12.14 4.59
C CYS A 114 12.03 12.77 3.20
N SER A 115 10.97 13.43 2.68
CA SER A 115 10.99 13.95 1.31
C SER A 115 11.95 15.12 1.15
N PRO A 116 12.88 15.07 0.18
CA PRO A 116 13.81 16.18 -0.12
C PRO A 116 13.11 17.36 -0.78
N ASN A 117 11.96 17.18 -1.44
CA ASN A 117 11.22 18.23 -2.12
C ASN A 117 9.75 18.21 -1.74
N LYS A 118 9.40 18.98 -0.72
CA LYS A 118 8.03 19.09 -0.21
C LYS A 118 7.12 19.97 -1.10
N ALA A 119 7.68 20.81 -1.96
CA ALA A 119 6.90 21.68 -2.84
C ALA A 119 6.09 20.89 -3.89
N ARG A 120 6.53 19.68 -4.24
CA ARG A 120 5.81 18.80 -5.17
C ARG A 120 4.54 18.18 -4.60
N GLY A 121 4.36 18.24 -3.27
CA GLY A 121 3.28 17.53 -2.60
C GLY A 121 3.44 16.01 -2.66
N VAL A 122 2.50 15.30 -2.06
CA VAL A 122 2.41 13.84 -2.13
C VAL A 122 0.99 13.42 -2.50
N ARG A 123 0.86 12.32 -3.22
CA ARG A 123 -0.41 11.63 -3.46
C ARG A 123 -0.34 10.24 -2.86
N ILE A 124 -1.20 9.98 -1.90
CA ILE A 124 -1.39 8.67 -1.29
C ILE A 124 -2.76 8.17 -1.73
N THR A 125 -2.79 7.09 -2.47
CA THR A 125 -4.04 6.49 -2.92
C THR A 125 -4.35 5.26 -2.05
N VAL A 126 -5.47 5.29 -1.36
CA VAL A 126 -6.05 4.15 -0.66
C VAL A 126 -7.02 3.46 -1.61
N SER A 127 -6.73 2.23 -1.96
CA SER A 127 -7.57 1.43 -2.84
C SER A 127 -8.10 0.24 -2.06
N THR A 128 -9.41 0.12 -1.96
CA THR A 128 -10.07 -0.98 -1.27
C THR A 128 -10.74 -1.92 -2.25
N SER A 129 -10.71 -3.20 -1.96
CA SER A 129 -11.47 -4.23 -2.66
C SER A 129 -12.34 -4.99 -1.66
N TRP A 130 -13.48 -5.48 -2.13
CA TRP A 130 -14.33 -6.35 -1.34
C TRP A 130 -13.67 -7.72 -1.20
N PHE A 131 -13.55 -8.24 0.03
CA PHE A 131 -13.07 -9.59 0.25
C PHE A 131 -14.02 -10.61 -0.35
N VAL A 132 -13.47 -11.52 -1.14
CA VAL A 132 -14.21 -12.63 -1.74
C VAL A 132 -13.53 -13.93 -1.33
N PRO A 133 -14.19 -14.82 -0.58
CA PRO A 133 -13.67 -16.15 -0.27
C PRO A 133 -13.36 -16.91 -1.57
N LYS A 134 -12.15 -17.47 -1.65
CA LYS A 134 -11.71 -18.20 -2.84
C LYS A 134 -11.54 -19.67 -2.53
N PRO A 135 -11.95 -20.57 -3.42
CA PRO A 135 -11.72 -21.99 -3.26
C PRO A 135 -10.23 -22.31 -3.09
N ASN A 136 -9.93 -23.34 -2.32
CA ASN A 136 -8.58 -23.79 -2.00
C ASN A 136 -7.72 -22.75 -1.23
N THR A 137 -8.35 -21.83 -0.52
CA THR A 137 -7.68 -20.89 0.41
C THR A 137 -8.13 -21.15 1.85
N ALA A 138 -7.36 -20.62 2.81
CA ALA A 138 -7.71 -20.78 4.24
C ALA A 138 -9.11 -20.27 4.58
N PHE A 139 -9.57 -19.22 3.90
CA PHE A 139 -10.86 -18.57 4.13
C PHE A 139 -11.98 -19.03 3.17
N GLN A 140 -11.83 -20.17 2.51
CA GLN A 140 -12.81 -20.66 1.53
C GLN A 140 -14.22 -20.90 2.09
N TRP A 141 -14.34 -21.10 3.40
CA TRP A 141 -15.59 -21.35 4.10
C TRP A 141 -16.13 -20.15 4.88
N ASP A 142 -15.39 -19.03 4.85
CA ASP A 142 -15.87 -17.81 5.50
C ASP A 142 -16.95 -17.14 4.65
N ALA A 143 -17.86 -16.44 5.33
CA ALA A 143 -18.90 -15.70 4.65
C ALA A 143 -18.35 -14.40 4.06
N GLN A 144 -18.77 -14.08 2.84
CA GLN A 144 -18.62 -12.73 2.32
C GLN A 144 -19.64 -11.81 2.99
N ILE A 145 -19.22 -10.63 3.45
CA ILE A 145 -20.15 -9.66 4.06
C ILE A 145 -21.17 -9.18 3.01
N PRO A 146 -22.43 -8.82 3.42
CA PRO A 146 -23.42 -8.24 2.53
C PRO A 146 -22.95 -6.93 1.90
N VAL A 147 -23.55 -6.56 0.76
CA VAL A 147 -23.20 -5.32 0.02
C VAL A 147 -23.45 -4.06 0.87
N GLU A 148 -24.49 -4.06 1.68
CA GLU A 148 -24.85 -2.96 2.58
C GLU A 148 -23.77 -2.73 3.63
N GLU A 149 -23.24 -3.83 4.21
CA GLU A 149 -22.17 -3.75 5.19
C GLU A 149 -20.84 -3.33 4.54
N TYR A 150 -20.56 -3.82 3.34
CA TYR A 150 -19.41 -3.35 2.57
C TYR A 150 -19.49 -1.83 2.31
N GLN A 151 -20.66 -1.36 1.87
CA GLN A 151 -20.88 0.06 1.60
C GLN A 151 -20.73 0.90 2.88
N ARG A 152 -21.28 0.42 4.01
CA ARG A 152 -21.13 1.08 5.31
C ARG A 152 -19.65 1.26 5.69
N ARG A 153 -18.83 0.23 5.50
CA ARG A 153 -17.39 0.30 5.78
C ARG A 153 -16.65 1.24 4.83
N VAL A 154 -17.02 1.24 3.56
CA VAL A 154 -16.49 2.21 2.59
C VAL A 154 -16.81 3.64 3.01
N ASP A 155 -18.04 3.91 3.44
CA ASP A 155 -18.46 5.24 3.87
C ASP A 155 -17.78 5.65 5.19
N LEU A 156 -17.61 4.73 6.14
CA LEU A 156 -16.84 4.93 7.36
C LEU A 156 -15.38 5.37 7.05
N LEU A 157 -14.72 4.66 6.15
CA LEU A 157 -13.36 4.99 5.73
C LEU A 157 -13.30 6.33 4.98
N ARG A 158 -14.25 6.58 4.09
CA ARG A 158 -14.35 7.84 3.33
C ARG A 158 -14.53 9.04 4.25
N ASP A 159 -15.41 8.92 5.24
CA ASP A 159 -15.63 9.98 6.23
C ASP A 159 -14.39 10.21 7.09
N ALA A 160 -13.69 9.16 7.49
CA ALA A 160 -12.43 9.29 8.23
C ALA A 160 -11.35 10.04 7.43
N LEU A 161 -11.29 9.88 6.10
CA LEU A 161 -10.29 10.49 5.22
C LEU A 161 -10.72 11.85 4.63
N LYS A 162 -11.97 12.28 4.84
CA LYS A 162 -12.57 13.46 4.17
C LYS A 162 -11.77 14.77 4.29
N ARG A 163 -10.98 14.91 5.36
CA ARG A 163 -10.15 16.11 5.61
C ARG A 163 -8.72 16.00 5.11
N ASP A 164 -8.31 14.83 4.67
CA ASP A 164 -6.93 14.50 4.29
C ASP A 164 -6.71 14.76 2.79
N LYS A 165 -6.45 16.01 2.41
CA LYS A 165 -6.31 16.43 0.98
C LYS A 165 -5.27 15.67 0.16
N SER A 166 -4.27 15.07 0.79
CA SER A 166 -3.20 14.30 0.14
C SER A 166 -3.49 12.80 0.04
N ILE A 167 -4.62 12.34 0.62
CA ILE A 167 -5.05 10.94 0.66
C ILE A 167 -6.36 10.83 -0.12
N THR A 168 -6.41 9.92 -1.06
CA THR A 168 -7.59 9.71 -1.93
C THR A 168 -7.92 8.24 -2.07
#